data_52c9125b7cd9c156b246a3faad83bcea
#
_entry.id   52c9125b7cd9c156b246a3faad83bcea
#
_cell.length_a   1.000
_cell.length_b   1.000
_cell.length_c   1.000
_cell.angle_alpha   90.00
_cell.angle_beta   90.00
_cell.angle_gamma   90.00
#
_symmetry.space_group_name_H-M   'P 1'
#
loop_
_entity.id
_entity.type
_entity.pdbx_description
1 polymer ?
#
loop_
_entity_poly.entity_id
_entity_poly.type
_entity_poly.pdbx_seq_one_letter_code
_entity_poly.pdbx_strand_id
1 'polypeptide(L)'
;MREIIINKINNYLKLIKNKLLNKNKINNNEENYKEGIISEKDLFSPAYINNSDPKYFEIDGIYYGSLLLVNYFREQNDLILKYIIDSNIDINISIFYEKQDTYKTIRDLTFNIGSVGADLKEKNQNRQDIEIAAFTYSDAKYIRKEMQINNQELYFLYIYITTYSNNLKELEYLLNKIEGVMQAKGIQTRRGYFRQEQAYLACLPFMNNNPILKEVSKRNVLTDGLVATYPFISSTMFDENGIFIGTNIYNDSLVFIDRYNSNKYKNANICIFGTSGAGKSFYTKLLILRYR
;
A
#
# COMPACT_ATOMS: atom_id res chain seq x y z
N MET A 1 -26.28 11.85 -1.69
CA MET A 1 -25.02 12.52 -2.05
C MET A 1 -24.17 11.74 -3.06
N ARG A 2 -23.95 10.45 -2.86
CA ARG A 2 -23.18 9.56 -3.78
C ARG A 2 -23.78 9.49 -5.21
N GLU A 3 -25.09 9.30 -5.35
CA GLU A 3 -25.75 9.24 -6.67
C GLU A 3 -25.68 10.55 -7.45
N ILE A 4 -25.72 11.69 -6.76
CA ILE A 4 -25.63 13.02 -7.40
C ILE A 4 -24.21 13.26 -7.97
N ILE A 5 -23.17 12.75 -7.29
CA ILE A 5 -21.79 12.85 -7.75
C ILE A 5 -21.56 11.92 -8.94
N ILE A 6 -22.06 10.69 -8.89
CA ILE A 6 -21.94 9.71 -9.98
C ILE A 6 -22.68 10.23 -11.24
N ASN A 7 -23.87 10.78 -11.08
CA ASN A 7 -24.62 11.38 -12.20
C ASN A 7 -23.93 12.62 -12.78
N LYS A 8 -23.29 13.45 -11.97
CA LYS A 8 -22.47 14.57 -12.47
C LYS A 8 -21.24 14.10 -13.24
N ILE A 9 -20.53 13.08 -12.73
CA ILE A 9 -19.36 12.50 -13.41
C ILE A 9 -19.78 11.86 -14.73
N ASN A 10 -20.87 11.09 -14.76
CA ASN A 10 -21.38 10.49 -15.98
C ASN A 10 -21.86 11.50 -17.02
N ASN A 11 -22.44 12.61 -16.58
CA ASN A 11 -22.80 13.73 -17.48
C ASN A 11 -21.57 14.46 -18.01
N TYR A 12 -20.52 14.65 -17.20
CA TYR A 12 -19.26 15.22 -17.65
C TYR A 12 -18.54 14.31 -18.66
N LEU A 13 -18.49 13.01 -18.40
CA LEU A 13 -17.93 12.02 -19.32
C LEU A 13 -18.72 11.96 -20.63
N LYS A 14 -20.05 12.09 -20.57
CA LYS A 14 -20.92 12.15 -21.76
C LYS A 14 -20.71 13.42 -22.58
N LEU A 15 -20.47 14.56 -21.92
CA LEU A 15 -20.13 15.84 -22.57
C LEU A 15 -18.74 15.82 -23.22
N ILE A 16 -17.75 15.22 -22.57
CA ILE A 16 -16.41 15.02 -23.13
C ILE A 16 -16.50 14.06 -24.33
N LYS A 17 -17.19 12.94 -24.18
CA LYS A 17 -17.41 11.97 -25.27
C LYS A 17 -18.11 12.59 -26.48
N ASN A 18 -19.13 13.43 -26.26
CA ASN A 18 -19.83 14.12 -27.35
C ASN A 18 -18.98 15.25 -27.99
N LYS A 19 -18.11 15.93 -27.23
CA LYS A 19 -17.16 16.90 -27.80
C LYS A 19 -16.08 16.22 -28.63
N LEU A 20 -15.60 15.05 -28.20
CA LEU A 20 -14.63 14.25 -28.95
C LEU A 20 -15.24 13.63 -30.21
N LEU A 21 -16.48 13.13 -30.13
CA LEU A 21 -17.21 12.56 -31.28
C LEU A 21 -17.60 13.63 -32.33
N ASN A 22 -17.89 14.85 -31.92
CA ASN A 22 -18.18 15.96 -32.86
C ASN A 22 -16.92 16.52 -33.55
N LYS A 23 -15.75 16.40 -32.95
CA LYS A 23 -14.48 16.73 -33.61
C LYS A 23 -14.09 15.74 -34.71
N ASN A 24 -14.55 14.49 -34.61
CA ASN A 24 -14.20 13.40 -35.55
C ASN A 24 -15.22 13.23 -36.69
N LYS A 25 -16.25 14.08 -36.80
CA LYS A 25 -17.21 14.05 -37.92
C LYS A 25 -16.85 14.90 -39.13
N ILE A 26 -15.70 15.55 -39.09
CA ILE A 26 -15.20 16.35 -40.22
C ILE A 26 -13.89 15.72 -40.67
N ASN A 27 -13.96 14.97 -41.74
CA ASN A 27 -12.97 14.48 -42.69
C ASN A 27 -12.64 12.97 -42.68
N ASN A 28 -13.19 12.36 -43.72
CA ASN A 28 -12.62 11.38 -44.67
C ASN A 28 -12.12 10.03 -44.16
N ASN A 29 -12.99 9.04 -44.34
CA ASN A 29 -12.71 7.61 -44.10
C ASN A 29 -11.68 6.97 -45.06
N GLU A 30 -11.15 7.65 -46.06
CA GLU A 30 -10.24 7.02 -47.04
C GLU A 30 -8.77 7.44 -46.91
N GLU A 31 -8.46 8.60 -46.35
CA GLU A 31 -7.06 9.01 -46.12
C GLU A 31 -6.45 8.38 -44.84
N ASN A 32 -7.33 8.04 -43.88
CA ASN A 32 -6.93 7.51 -42.59
C ASN A 32 -6.33 6.10 -42.63
N TYR A 33 -6.64 5.31 -43.67
CA TYR A 33 -6.05 3.97 -43.88
C TYR A 33 -4.60 3.97 -44.35
N LYS A 34 -4.11 5.07 -44.88
CA LYS A 34 -2.74 5.17 -45.45
C LYS A 34 -1.69 5.68 -44.45
N GLU A 35 -2.07 6.31 -43.36
CA GLU A 35 -1.14 6.93 -42.42
C GLU A 35 -1.07 6.23 -41.03
N GLY A 36 -1.76 5.13 -40.83
CA GLY A 36 -1.73 4.38 -39.57
C GLY A 36 -2.19 5.31 -38.40
N ILE A 37 -3.43 5.78 -38.44
CA ILE A 37 -3.95 6.64 -37.37
C ILE A 37 -3.95 5.89 -36.07
N ILE A 38 -3.08 6.31 -35.19
CA ILE A 38 -3.06 5.90 -33.79
C ILE A 38 -4.35 6.44 -33.16
N SER A 39 -5.23 5.54 -32.73
CA SER A 39 -6.42 5.95 -31.96
C SER A 39 -5.98 6.50 -30.60
N GLU A 40 -6.79 7.34 -29.97
CA GLU A 40 -6.50 7.80 -28.61
C GLU A 40 -6.29 6.64 -27.64
N LYS A 41 -6.94 5.49 -27.89
CA LYS A 41 -6.74 4.27 -27.13
C LYS A 41 -5.37 3.65 -27.35
N ASP A 42 -4.87 3.66 -28.57
CA ASP A 42 -3.55 3.10 -28.90
C ASP A 42 -2.42 3.93 -28.29
N LEU A 43 -2.66 5.23 -28.07
CA LEU A 43 -1.69 6.11 -27.41
C LEU A 43 -1.53 5.80 -25.90
N PHE A 44 -2.60 5.31 -25.25
CA PHE A 44 -2.59 5.02 -23.81
C PHE A 44 -2.62 3.54 -23.50
N SER A 45 -2.82 2.68 -24.48
CA SER A 45 -2.79 1.23 -24.30
C SER A 45 -1.37 0.70 -24.39
N PRO A 46 -0.97 -0.24 -23.55
CA PRO A 46 0.30 -0.92 -23.71
C PRO A 46 0.32 -1.67 -25.05
N ALA A 47 1.47 -1.65 -25.72
CA ALA A 47 1.64 -2.35 -26.99
C ALA A 47 1.64 -3.87 -26.83
N TYR A 48 2.06 -4.35 -25.67
CA TYR A 48 2.18 -5.78 -25.39
C TYR A 48 1.83 -6.08 -23.93
N ILE A 49 0.99 -7.09 -23.73
CA ILE A 49 0.67 -7.65 -22.42
C ILE A 49 0.84 -9.16 -22.48
N ASN A 50 1.59 -9.73 -21.55
CA ASN A 50 1.79 -11.16 -21.42
C ASN A 50 1.42 -11.63 -20.01
N ASN A 51 0.45 -12.52 -19.93
CA ASN A 51 -0.04 -13.14 -18.71
C ASN A 51 0.09 -14.68 -18.75
N SER A 52 0.98 -15.20 -19.60
CA SER A 52 1.16 -16.65 -19.76
C SER A 52 2.01 -17.29 -18.65
N ASP A 53 2.92 -16.55 -18.03
CA ASP A 53 3.70 -17.05 -16.92
C ASP A 53 2.90 -16.91 -15.60
N PRO A 54 2.81 -17.97 -14.79
CA PRO A 54 2.05 -17.92 -13.54
C PRO A 54 2.72 -17.08 -12.44
N LYS A 55 3.96 -16.66 -12.59
CA LYS A 55 4.76 -16.00 -11.54
C LYS A 55 4.78 -14.48 -11.65
N TYR A 56 4.71 -13.96 -12.87
CA TYR A 56 4.81 -12.53 -13.13
C TYR A 56 3.86 -12.10 -14.26
N PHE A 57 3.60 -10.82 -14.30
CA PHE A 57 2.81 -10.15 -15.32
C PHE A 57 3.74 -9.23 -16.11
N GLU A 58 3.71 -9.28 -17.44
CA GLU A 58 4.60 -8.50 -18.29
C GLU A 58 3.80 -7.49 -19.10
N ILE A 59 4.27 -6.25 -19.12
CA ILE A 59 3.72 -5.16 -19.91
C ILE A 59 4.87 -4.43 -20.57
N ASP A 60 4.90 -4.36 -21.90
CA ASP A 60 5.90 -3.63 -22.70
C ASP A 60 7.36 -3.95 -22.31
N GLY A 61 7.64 -5.22 -21.96
CA GLY A 61 8.97 -5.66 -21.55
C GLY A 61 9.34 -5.37 -20.09
N ILE A 62 8.40 -4.84 -19.30
CA ILE A 62 8.56 -4.66 -17.85
C ILE A 62 7.83 -5.80 -17.14
N TYR A 63 8.54 -6.49 -16.26
CA TYR A 63 8.00 -7.58 -15.47
C TYR A 63 7.51 -7.08 -14.12
N TYR A 64 6.28 -7.42 -13.75
CA TYR A 64 5.64 -7.07 -12.48
C TYR A 64 5.46 -8.32 -11.63
N GLY A 65 5.91 -8.25 -10.39
CA GLY A 65 5.72 -9.29 -9.40
C GLY A 65 4.93 -8.75 -8.21
N SER A 66 4.00 -9.55 -7.69
CA SER A 66 3.11 -9.10 -6.64
C SER A 66 3.17 -10.00 -5.40
N LEU A 67 3.06 -9.39 -4.24
CA LEU A 67 3.01 -10.01 -2.92
C LEU A 67 1.71 -9.64 -2.23
N LEU A 68 1.07 -10.63 -1.62
CA LEU A 68 -0.13 -10.49 -0.81
C LEU A 68 0.25 -10.69 0.65
N LEU A 69 -0.12 -9.79 1.54
CA LEU A 69 0.03 -10.01 2.96
C LEU A 69 -1.03 -11.01 3.42
N VAL A 70 -0.59 -12.12 4.01
CA VAL A 70 -1.49 -13.21 4.40
C VAL A 70 -1.54 -13.43 5.91
N ASN A 71 -0.53 -13.00 6.65
CA ASN A 71 -0.53 -13.08 8.10
C ASN A 71 0.42 -12.07 8.73
N TYR A 72 0.12 -11.61 9.95
CA TYR A 72 0.97 -10.75 10.77
C TYR A 72 0.72 -11.10 12.25
N PHE A 73 1.63 -10.67 13.13
CA PHE A 73 1.50 -10.91 14.56
C PHE A 73 0.23 -10.30 15.14
N ARG A 74 -0.27 -10.90 16.21
CA ARG A 74 -1.45 -10.43 16.94
C ARG A 74 -1.30 -9.02 17.47
N GLU A 75 -0.12 -8.68 17.95
CA GLU A 75 0.23 -7.37 18.47
C GLU A 75 1.28 -6.74 17.57
N GLN A 76 0.92 -5.65 16.93
CA GLN A 76 1.82 -4.83 16.12
C GLN A 76 1.91 -3.47 16.79
N ASN A 77 3.05 -3.21 17.43
CA ASN A 77 3.32 -1.93 18.07
C ASN A 77 3.97 -0.93 17.10
N ASP A 78 4.51 -1.41 16.00
CA ASP A 78 5.21 -0.61 14.99
C ASP A 78 4.39 -0.45 13.72
N LEU A 79 4.67 0.62 12.99
CA LEU A 79 4.11 0.86 11.67
C LEU A 79 4.57 -0.23 10.70
N ILE A 80 3.64 -1.11 10.33
CA ILE A 80 3.90 -2.36 9.60
C ILE A 80 4.66 -2.12 8.28
N LEU A 81 4.32 -1.06 7.57
CA LEU A 81 4.85 -0.77 6.24
C LEU A 81 6.13 0.08 6.26
N LYS A 82 6.52 0.63 7.41
CA LYS A 82 7.70 1.50 7.53
C LYS A 82 8.96 0.88 6.91
N TYR A 83 9.24 -0.36 7.24
CA TYR A 83 10.46 -1.04 6.81
C TYR A 83 10.55 -1.28 5.30
N ILE A 84 9.41 -1.44 4.63
CA ILE A 84 9.37 -1.57 3.17
C ILE A 84 9.49 -0.20 2.53
N ILE A 85 8.78 0.80 3.04
CA ILE A 85 8.81 2.17 2.52
C ILE A 85 10.24 2.74 2.62
N ASP A 86 10.93 2.45 3.73
CA ASP A 86 12.31 2.90 3.94
C ASP A 86 13.37 2.04 3.20
N SER A 87 12.97 0.95 2.54
CA SER A 87 13.91 -0.03 1.92
C SER A 87 14.56 0.42 0.61
N ASN A 88 14.22 1.59 0.11
CA ASN A 88 14.70 2.14 -1.17
C ASN A 88 14.50 1.16 -2.36
N ILE A 89 13.32 0.53 -2.40
CA ILE A 89 12.84 -0.34 -3.49
C ILE A 89 11.65 0.36 -4.13
N ASP A 90 11.57 0.35 -5.46
CA ASP A 90 10.41 0.85 -6.19
C ASP A 90 9.24 -0.14 -6.02
N ILE A 91 8.25 0.28 -5.25
CA ILE A 91 7.08 -0.54 -4.92
C ILE A 91 5.79 0.27 -5.02
N ASN A 92 4.73 -0.41 -5.42
CA ASN A 92 3.36 0.07 -5.29
C ASN A 92 2.68 -0.69 -4.16
N ILE A 93 2.12 0.01 -3.19
CA ILE A 93 1.39 -0.59 -2.08
C ILE A 93 -0.06 -0.15 -2.16
N SER A 94 -0.99 -1.11 -2.16
CA SER A 94 -2.41 -0.86 -2.04
C SER A 94 -2.96 -1.45 -0.75
N ILE A 95 -3.63 -0.61 0.01
CA ILE A 95 -4.26 -0.97 1.28
C ILE A 95 -5.77 -0.82 1.10
N PHE A 96 -6.49 -1.92 1.24
CA PHE A 96 -7.95 -1.91 1.25
C PHE A 96 -8.45 -2.30 2.63
N TYR A 97 -9.47 -1.62 3.08
CA TYR A 97 -10.15 -1.96 4.33
C TYR A 97 -11.66 -1.85 4.16
N GLU A 98 -12.37 -2.79 4.80
CA GLU A 98 -13.83 -2.88 4.76
C GLU A 98 -14.33 -2.92 6.20
N LYS A 99 -15.03 -1.87 6.61
CA LYS A 99 -15.66 -1.81 7.94
C LYS A 99 -16.73 -2.88 8.05
N GLN A 100 -16.72 -3.60 9.15
CA GLN A 100 -17.74 -4.59 9.46
C GLN A 100 -18.88 -3.96 10.28
N ASP A 101 -20.10 -4.50 10.13
CA ASP A 101 -21.21 -4.08 10.97
C ASP A 101 -20.97 -4.47 12.42
N THR A 102 -20.88 -3.47 13.30
CA THR A 102 -20.50 -3.64 14.69
C THR A 102 -21.50 -4.51 15.44
N TYR A 103 -22.81 -4.30 15.22
CA TYR A 103 -23.86 -5.05 15.93
C TYR A 103 -23.84 -6.53 15.48
N LYS A 104 -23.81 -6.78 14.20
CA LYS A 104 -23.72 -8.14 13.63
C LYS A 104 -22.47 -8.86 14.13
N THR A 105 -21.34 -8.18 14.10
CA THR A 105 -20.04 -8.74 14.52
C THR A 105 -20.06 -9.13 16.01
N ILE A 106 -20.56 -8.27 16.89
CA ILE A 106 -20.68 -8.57 18.33
C ILE A 106 -21.60 -9.77 18.57
N ARG A 107 -22.71 -9.85 17.84
CA ARG A 107 -23.63 -10.98 17.93
C ARG A 107 -22.98 -12.28 17.49
N ASP A 108 -22.30 -12.28 16.34
CA ASP A 108 -21.63 -13.45 15.79
C ASP A 108 -20.47 -13.91 16.68
N LEU A 109 -19.69 -12.99 17.23
CA LEU A 109 -18.65 -13.27 18.23
C LEU A 109 -19.25 -13.88 19.50
N THR A 110 -20.38 -13.36 19.96
CA THR A 110 -21.05 -13.88 21.16
C THR A 110 -21.55 -15.31 20.95
N PHE A 111 -22.11 -15.60 19.78
CA PHE A 111 -22.52 -16.96 19.40
C PHE A 111 -21.32 -17.92 19.34
N ASN A 112 -20.22 -17.51 18.65
CA ASN A 112 -19.00 -18.31 18.53
C ASN A 112 -18.35 -18.57 19.90
N ILE A 113 -18.31 -17.58 20.80
CA ILE A 113 -17.82 -17.76 22.18
C ILE A 113 -18.67 -18.82 22.92
N GLY A 114 -19.99 -18.80 22.72
CA GLY A 114 -20.89 -19.78 23.32
C GLY A 114 -20.63 -21.20 22.80
N SER A 115 -20.52 -21.36 21.47
CA SER A 115 -20.25 -22.65 20.80
C SER A 115 -18.90 -23.23 21.21
N VAL A 116 -17.81 -22.48 21.00
CA VAL A 116 -16.44 -22.94 21.33
C VAL A 116 -16.28 -23.19 22.84
N GLY A 117 -16.97 -22.38 23.68
CA GLY A 117 -16.98 -22.61 25.13
C GLY A 117 -17.72 -23.87 25.54
N ALA A 118 -18.68 -24.37 24.75
CA ALA A 118 -19.32 -25.64 24.95
C ALA A 118 -18.39 -26.80 24.52
N ASP A 119 -17.76 -26.67 23.36
CA ASP A 119 -16.81 -27.65 22.83
C ASP A 119 -15.62 -27.88 23.79
N LEU A 120 -15.09 -26.83 24.41
CA LEU A 120 -14.01 -26.93 25.40
C LEU A 120 -14.39 -27.73 26.67
N LYS A 121 -15.67 -27.94 26.95
CA LYS A 121 -16.16 -28.74 28.07
C LYS A 121 -16.33 -30.22 27.74
N GLU A 122 -16.30 -30.58 26.48
CA GLU A 122 -16.40 -31.97 26.04
C GLU A 122 -15.07 -32.69 26.24
N LYS A 123 -15.10 -33.82 26.95
CA LYS A 123 -13.90 -34.57 27.42
C LYS A 123 -13.18 -35.39 26.35
N ASN A 124 -13.65 -35.47 25.11
CA ASN A 124 -13.17 -36.42 24.09
C ASN A 124 -12.40 -35.80 22.93
N GLN A 125 -11.80 -34.61 23.11
CA GLN A 125 -11.03 -33.95 22.04
C GLN A 125 -9.52 -34.19 22.16
N ASN A 126 -8.82 -34.11 21.01
CA ASN A 126 -7.35 -34.15 20.97
C ASN A 126 -6.78 -32.89 21.63
N ARG A 127 -5.62 -33.02 22.30
CA ARG A 127 -4.97 -31.87 22.99
C ARG A 127 -4.72 -30.68 22.07
N GLN A 128 -4.35 -30.90 20.81
CA GLN A 128 -4.11 -29.85 19.83
C GLN A 128 -5.39 -29.08 19.49
N ASP A 129 -6.51 -29.78 19.34
CA ASP A 129 -7.81 -29.17 19.04
C ASP A 129 -8.31 -28.31 20.21
N ILE A 130 -8.04 -28.77 21.44
CA ILE A 130 -8.37 -28.02 22.68
C ILE A 130 -7.56 -26.73 22.77
N GLU A 131 -6.26 -26.75 22.46
CA GLU A 131 -5.42 -25.57 22.48
C GLU A 131 -5.86 -24.54 21.43
N ILE A 132 -6.15 -24.96 20.19
CA ILE A 132 -6.65 -24.10 19.12
C ILE A 132 -8.00 -23.48 19.50
N ALA A 133 -8.90 -24.29 20.05
CA ALA A 133 -10.20 -23.81 20.53
C ALA A 133 -10.05 -22.80 21.67
N ALA A 134 -9.14 -23.05 22.62
CA ALA A 134 -8.86 -22.13 23.72
C ALA A 134 -8.31 -20.78 23.24
N PHE A 135 -7.41 -20.79 22.26
CA PHE A 135 -6.92 -19.55 21.62
C PHE A 135 -8.04 -18.81 20.87
N THR A 136 -8.83 -19.52 20.08
CA THR A 136 -9.96 -18.94 19.34
C THR A 136 -10.98 -18.31 20.31
N TYR A 137 -11.26 -18.98 21.41
CA TYR A 137 -12.15 -18.46 22.46
C TYR A 137 -11.62 -17.19 23.11
N SER A 138 -10.33 -17.16 23.46
CA SER A 138 -9.67 -16.01 24.07
C SER A 138 -9.67 -14.80 23.12
N ASP A 139 -9.37 -15.03 21.83
CA ASP A 139 -9.35 -14.01 20.80
C ASP A 139 -10.74 -13.41 20.55
N ALA A 140 -11.75 -14.25 20.42
CA ALA A 140 -13.12 -13.79 20.23
C ALA A 140 -13.60 -12.96 21.43
N LYS A 141 -13.23 -13.36 22.66
CA LYS A 141 -13.50 -12.59 23.87
C LYS A 141 -12.80 -11.24 23.89
N TYR A 142 -11.52 -11.23 23.52
CA TYR A 142 -10.72 -10.01 23.44
C TYR A 142 -11.33 -9.02 22.44
N ILE A 143 -11.56 -9.45 21.21
CA ILE A 143 -12.16 -8.60 20.16
C ILE A 143 -13.50 -8.05 20.60
N ARG A 144 -14.39 -8.89 21.17
CA ARG A 144 -15.69 -8.45 21.67
C ARG A 144 -15.55 -7.41 22.77
N LYS A 145 -14.62 -7.61 23.72
CA LYS A 145 -14.35 -6.66 24.81
C LYS A 145 -13.89 -5.31 24.26
N GLU A 146 -12.92 -5.31 23.33
CA GLU A 146 -12.40 -4.10 22.71
C GLU A 146 -13.51 -3.32 21.98
N MET A 147 -14.37 -4.02 21.26
CA MET A 147 -15.51 -3.39 20.57
C MET A 147 -16.56 -2.80 21.52
N GLN A 148 -16.82 -3.45 22.65
CA GLN A 148 -17.87 -3.02 23.59
C GLN A 148 -17.40 -1.97 24.59
N ILE A 149 -16.16 -2.04 25.04
CA ILE A 149 -15.62 -1.18 26.12
C ILE A 149 -14.81 -0.02 25.54
N ASN A 150 -13.93 -0.31 24.58
CA ASN A 150 -12.96 0.66 24.05
C ASN A 150 -13.43 1.29 22.72
N ASN A 151 -14.69 1.07 22.33
CA ASN A 151 -15.29 1.60 21.10
C ASN A 151 -14.47 1.31 19.83
N GLN A 152 -13.70 0.22 19.83
CA GLN A 152 -12.99 -0.20 18.64
C GLN A 152 -13.94 -0.84 17.63
N GLU A 153 -13.66 -0.68 16.38
CA GLU A 153 -14.41 -1.26 15.27
C GLU A 153 -13.59 -2.34 14.57
N LEU A 154 -14.26 -3.34 14.03
CA LEU A 154 -13.63 -4.41 13.28
C LEU A 154 -13.62 -4.07 11.80
N TYR A 155 -12.47 -4.28 11.16
CA TYR A 155 -12.26 -4.13 9.73
C TYR A 155 -11.71 -5.43 9.13
N PHE A 156 -12.04 -5.68 7.88
CA PHE A 156 -11.26 -6.58 7.03
C PHE A 156 -10.18 -5.76 6.33
N LEU A 157 -8.94 -6.17 6.48
CA LEU A 157 -7.76 -5.53 5.91
C LEU A 157 -7.18 -6.42 4.83
N TYR A 158 -6.76 -5.78 3.71
CA TYR A 158 -6.09 -6.40 2.59
C TYR A 158 -4.92 -5.51 2.18
N ILE A 159 -3.72 -6.07 2.06
CA ILE A 159 -2.53 -5.32 1.64
C ILE A 159 -1.86 -6.07 0.50
N TYR A 160 -1.67 -5.37 -0.60
CA TYR A 160 -1.00 -5.86 -1.81
C TYR A 160 0.21 -5.00 -2.10
N ILE A 161 1.29 -5.63 -2.51
CA ILE A 161 2.55 -4.97 -2.85
C ILE A 161 2.96 -5.47 -4.23
N THR A 162 3.27 -4.54 -5.14
CA THR A 162 3.80 -4.86 -6.47
C THR A 162 5.12 -4.14 -6.67
N THR A 163 6.10 -4.86 -7.14
CA THR A 163 7.38 -4.32 -7.62
C THR A 163 7.60 -4.71 -9.08
N TYR A 164 8.53 -4.05 -9.75
CA TYR A 164 8.77 -4.25 -11.17
C TYR A 164 10.26 -4.15 -11.51
N SER A 165 10.65 -4.77 -12.61
CA SER A 165 11.97 -4.65 -13.21
C SER A 165 11.94 -5.01 -14.69
N ASN A 166 12.90 -4.51 -15.45
CA ASN A 166 13.14 -4.91 -16.83
C ASN A 166 13.83 -6.29 -16.95
N ASN A 167 14.27 -6.86 -15.80
CA ASN A 167 14.99 -8.13 -15.77
C ASN A 167 14.34 -9.09 -14.75
N LEU A 168 14.01 -10.30 -15.20
CA LEU A 168 13.39 -11.32 -14.34
C LEU A 168 14.25 -11.71 -13.13
N LYS A 169 15.57 -11.76 -13.27
CA LYS A 169 16.47 -12.09 -12.14
C LYS A 169 16.46 -10.98 -11.10
N GLU A 170 16.41 -9.76 -11.54
CA GLU A 170 16.31 -8.59 -10.65
C GLU A 170 14.94 -8.54 -9.97
N LEU A 171 13.85 -8.79 -10.71
CA LEU A 171 12.51 -8.88 -10.14
C LEU A 171 12.46 -9.93 -9.02
N GLU A 172 13.02 -11.12 -9.26
CA GLU A 172 13.05 -12.20 -8.28
C GLU A 172 13.88 -11.81 -7.05
N TYR A 173 15.01 -11.13 -7.24
CA TYR A 173 15.81 -10.57 -6.16
C TYR A 173 15.03 -9.55 -5.32
N LEU A 174 14.32 -8.61 -5.98
CA LEU A 174 13.50 -7.60 -5.29
C LEU A 174 12.38 -8.24 -4.49
N LEU A 175 11.65 -9.22 -5.06
CA LEU A 175 10.60 -9.95 -4.37
C LEU A 175 11.14 -10.69 -3.13
N ASN A 176 12.26 -11.40 -3.27
CA ASN A 176 12.91 -12.08 -2.14
C ASN A 176 13.35 -11.10 -1.06
N LYS A 177 13.86 -9.92 -1.43
CA LYS A 177 14.26 -8.88 -0.50
C LYS A 177 13.05 -8.34 0.29
N ILE A 178 11.93 -8.07 -0.39
CA ILE A 178 10.70 -7.62 0.27
C ILE A 178 10.17 -8.71 1.21
N GLU A 179 10.10 -9.97 0.75
CA GLU A 179 9.69 -11.11 1.58
C GLU A 179 10.57 -11.24 2.82
N GLY A 180 11.89 -11.14 2.66
CA GLY A 180 12.84 -11.21 3.78
C GLY A 180 12.66 -10.10 4.82
N VAL A 181 12.46 -8.85 4.36
CA VAL A 181 12.18 -7.71 5.24
C VAL A 181 10.87 -7.93 6.02
N MET A 182 9.82 -8.39 5.34
CA MET A 182 8.52 -8.65 5.97
C MET A 182 8.60 -9.82 6.95
N GLN A 183 9.25 -10.90 6.56
CA GLN A 183 9.41 -12.08 7.41
C GLN A 183 10.22 -11.78 8.67
N ALA A 184 11.27 -10.95 8.57
CA ALA A 184 12.04 -10.50 9.74
C ALA A 184 11.19 -9.72 10.76
N LYS A 185 10.07 -9.15 10.31
CA LYS A 185 9.07 -8.45 11.15
C LYS A 185 7.85 -9.34 11.48
N GLY A 186 7.93 -10.63 11.19
CA GLY A 186 6.88 -11.61 11.46
C GLY A 186 5.65 -11.47 10.58
N ILE A 187 5.76 -10.78 9.47
CA ILE A 187 4.70 -10.62 8.50
C ILE A 187 4.90 -11.67 7.41
N GLN A 188 3.89 -12.50 7.21
CA GLN A 188 3.91 -13.51 6.17
C GLN A 188 3.32 -12.93 4.88
N THR A 189 4.04 -13.13 3.79
CA THR A 189 3.60 -12.76 2.45
C THR A 189 3.41 -14.01 1.60
N ARG A 190 2.55 -13.91 0.61
CA ARG A 190 2.36 -14.92 -0.43
C ARG A 190 2.48 -14.26 -1.78
N ARG A 191 3.21 -14.88 -2.70
CA ARG A 191 3.31 -14.41 -4.08
C ARG A 191 1.99 -14.57 -4.81
N GLY A 192 1.67 -13.64 -5.69
CA GLY A 192 0.45 -13.62 -6.49
C GLY A 192 0.45 -14.64 -7.64
N TYR A 193 1.01 -15.84 -7.44
CA TYR A 193 1.06 -16.88 -8.47
C TYR A 193 -0.34 -17.26 -8.95
N PHE A 194 -0.51 -17.37 -10.27
CA PHE A 194 -1.77 -17.58 -10.97
C PHE A 194 -2.83 -16.47 -10.74
N ARG A 195 -2.46 -15.36 -10.09
CA ARG A 195 -3.30 -14.17 -9.82
C ARG A 195 -2.52 -12.89 -10.05
N GLN A 196 -1.43 -12.95 -10.81
CA GLN A 196 -0.50 -11.85 -11.04
C GLN A 196 -1.17 -10.64 -11.70
N GLU A 197 -2.07 -10.87 -12.68
CA GLU A 197 -2.84 -9.81 -13.31
C GLU A 197 -3.77 -9.11 -12.31
N GLN A 198 -4.55 -9.89 -11.55
CA GLN A 198 -5.47 -9.36 -10.56
C GLN A 198 -4.72 -8.59 -9.47
N ALA A 199 -3.58 -9.09 -9.03
CA ALA A 199 -2.74 -8.44 -8.04
C ALA A 199 -2.09 -7.15 -8.58
N TYR A 200 -1.66 -7.13 -9.83
CA TYR A 200 -1.21 -5.92 -10.51
C TYR A 200 -2.32 -4.87 -10.58
N LEU A 201 -3.51 -5.26 -11.08
CA LEU A 201 -4.67 -4.36 -11.19
C LEU A 201 -5.15 -3.83 -9.84
N ALA A 202 -5.00 -4.61 -8.77
CA ALA A 202 -5.31 -4.15 -7.41
C ALA A 202 -4.34 -3.09 -6.90
N CYS A 203 -3.11 -3.05 -7.40
CA CYS A 203 -2.12 -2.02 -7.06
C CYS A 203 -2.23 -0.75 -7.91
N LEU A 204 -3.10 -0.72 -8.91
CA LEU A 204 -3.41 0.48 -9.67
C LEU A 204 -4.46 1.35 -8.93
N PRO A 205 -4.50 2.68 -9.15
CA PRO A 205 -5.39 3.59 -8.43
C PRO A 205 -6.87 3.49 -8.86
N PHE A 206 -7.32 2.32 -9.27
CA PHE A 206 -8.71 2.06 -9.69
C PHE A 206 -9.58 1.47 -8.59
N MET A 207 -9.05 1.30 -7.38
CA MET A 207 -9.74 0.68 -6.23
C MET A 207 -10.31 -0.72 -6.54
N ASN A 208 -9.64 -1.49 -7.40
CA ASN A 208 -10.07 -2.83 -7.81
C ASN A 208 -9.59 -3.89 -6.81
N ASN A 209 -10.42 -4.17 -5.81
CA ASN A 209 -10.13 -5.25 -4.85
C ASN A 209 -10.85 -6.54 -5.30
N ASN A 210 -10.16 -7.36 -6.09
CA ASN A 210 -10.71 -8.58 -6.67
C ASN A 210 -11.10 -9.61 -5.59
N PRO A 211 -12.30 -10.26 -5.68
CA PRO A 211 -12.75 -11.28 -4.73
C PRO A 211 -11.77 -12.43 -4.52
N ILE A 212 -11.07 -12.88 -5.58
CA ILE A 212 -10.10 -13.97 -5.52
C ILE A 212 -8.89 -13.60 -4.63
N LEU A 213 -8.46 -12.33 -4.66
CA LEU A 213 -7.39 -11.84 -3.80
C LEU A 213 -7.86 -11.67 -2.34
N LYS A 214 -9.11 -11.24 -2.16
CA LYS A 214 -9.73 -11.08 -0.83
C LYS A 214 -9.72 -12.40 -0.05
N GLU A 215 -10.04 -13.52 -0.67
CA GLU A 215 -10.06 -14.82 -0.01
C GLU A 215 -8.70 -15.20 0.58
N VAL A 216 -7.61 -14.83 -0.10
CA VAL A 216 -6.25 -15.19 0.31
C VAL A 216 -5.69 -14.24 1.38
N SER A 217 -5.93 -12.94 1.23
CA SER A 217 -5.27 -11.90 2.03
C SER A 217 -6.14 -11.28 3.12
N LYS A 218 -7.42 -11.71 3.23
CA LYS A 218 -8.35 -11.21 4.24
C LYS A 218 -7.82 -11.40 5.66
N ARG A 219 -7.72 -10.30 6.42
CA ARG A 219 -7.36 -10.32 7.85
C ARG A 219 -8.28 -9.42 8.64
N ASN A 220 -8.64 -9.89 9.82
CA ASN A 220 -9.38 -9.12 10.80
C ASN A 220 -8.45 -8.18 11.53
N VAL A 221 -8.82 -6.92 11.65
CA VAL A 221 -8.04 -5.92 12.37
C VAL A 221 -8.99 -4.98 13.14
N LEU A 222 -8.62 -4.62 14.35
CA LEU A 222 -9.28 -3.57 15.11
C LEU A 222 -8.77 -2.20 14.66
N THR A 223 -9.45 -1.13 15.10
CA THR A 223 -9.11 0.26 14.73
C THR A 223 -7.63 0.57 14.98
N ASP A 224 -7.08 0.19 16.14
CA ASP A 224 -5.67 0.46 16.49
C ASP A 224 -4.70 -0.27 15.54
N GLY A 225 -4.99 -1.53 15.20
CA GLY A 225 -4.21 -2.28 14.24
C GLY A 225 -4.32 -1.72 12.81
N LEU A 226 -5.46 -1.12 12.45
CA LEU A 226 -5.61 -0.44 11.17
C LEU A 226 -4.73 0.83 11.11
N VAL A 227 -4.63 1.58 12.20
CA VAL A 227 -3.75 2.76 12.30
C VAL A 227 -2.28 2.38 12.09
N ALA A 228 -1.85 1.19 12.56
CA ALA A 228 -0.50 0.69 12.34
C ALA A 228 -0.16 0.43 10.86
N THR A 229 -1.15 0.41 9.96
CA THR A 229 -0.94 0.28 8.50
C THR A 229 -0.78 1.62 7.78
N TYR A 230 -0.81 2.76 8.50
CA TYR A 230 -0.68 4.09 7.91
C TYR A 230 0.69 4.24 7.21
N PRO A 231 0.72 4.53 5.90
CA PRO A 231 1.96 4.49 5.13
C PRO A 231 2.75 5.81 5.12
N PHE A 232 2.10 6.94 5.48
CA PHE A 232 2.69 8.28 5.36
C PHE A 232 3.42 8.69 6.65
N ILE A 233 4.47 7.97 6.98
CA ILE A 233 5.17 8.06 8.28
C ILE A 233 6.49 8.80 8.23
N SER A 234 7.11 8.89 7.06
CA SER A 234 8.37 9.57 6.89
C SER A 234 8.49 10.21 5.51
N SER A 235 9.28 11.25 5.44
CA SER A 235 9.69 11.85 4.17
C SER A 235 11.21 11.89 4.12
N THR A 236 11.79 11.49 2.99
CA THR A 236 13.21 11.68 2.73
C THR A 236 13.42 13.05 2.09
N MET A 237 14.45 13.76 2.54
CA MET A 237 14.89 15.02 1.94
C MET A 237 16.25 14.80 1.32
N PHE A 238 16.26 14.49 0.02
CA PHE A 238 17.48 14.24 -0.72
C PHE A 238 17.49 15.09 -2.00
N ASP A 239 18.41 16.03 -2.04
CA ASP A 239 18.72 16.83 -3.23
C ASP A 239 20.08 16.37 -3.77
N GLU A 240 20.15 15.96 -5.06
CA GLU A 240 21.39 15.39 -5.65
C GLU A 240 22.62 16.29 -5.50
N ASN A 241 22.44 17.61 -5.61
CA ASN A 241 23.51 18.60 -5.44
C ASN A 241 23.51 19.24 -4.04
N GLY A 242 22.77 18.63 -3.10
CA GLY A 242 22.61 19.13 -1.75
C GLY A 242 23.82 18.89 -0.85
N ILE A 243 23.99 19.73 0.16
CA ILE A 243 24.92 19.46 1.24
C ILE A 243 24.27 18.60 2.33
N PHE A 244 25.07 17.76 2.96
CA PHE A 244 24.63 16.96 4.10
C PHE A 244 24.29 17.87 5.28
N ILE A 245 23.04 17.84 5.73
CA ILE A 245 22.54 18.62 6.87
C ILE A 245 22.56 17.79 8.16
N GLY A 246 22.13 16.54 8.09
CA GLY A 246 22.02 15.65 9.23
C GLY A 246 21.29 14.35 8.87
N THR A 247 20.83 13.64 9.89
CA THR A 247 19.99 12.43 9.75
C THR A 247 18.57 12.74 10.22
N ASN A 248 17.59 12.15 9.53
CA ASN A 248 16.20 12.23 9.93
C ASN A 248 15.97 11.32 11.14
N ILE A 249 15.44 11.86 12.22
CA ILE A 249 15.22 11.15 13.49
C ILE A 249 14.20 10.00 13.34
N TYR A 250 13.28 10.10 12.37
CA TYR A 250 12.17 9.14 12.22
C TYR A 250 12.53 7.90 11.40
N ASN A 251 13.44 8.04 10.41
CA ASN A 251 13.76 6.95 9.48
C ASN A 251 15.27 6.76 9.26
N ASP A 252 16.11 7.45 10.04
CA ASP A 252 17.59 7.41 9.96
C ASP A 252 18.15 7.75 8.57
N SER A 253 17.31 8.29 7.64
CA SER A 253 17.78 8.69 6.32
C SER A 253 18.68 9.90 6.39
N LEU A 254 19.64 9.94 5.47
CA LEU A 254 20.51 11.10 5.33
C LEU A 254 19.75 12.27 4.69
N VAL A 255 19.91 13.46 5.24
CA VAL A 255 19.25 14.68 4.75
C VAL A 255 20.27 15.51 3.98
N PHE A 256 20.01 15.65 2.66
CA PHE A 256 20.78 16.51 1.77
C PHE A 256 19.87 17.61 1.22
N ILE A 257 20.30 18.87 1.33
CA ILE A 257 19.51 20.01 0.89
C ILE A 257 20.35 20.91 -0.01
N ASP A 258 19.86 21.15 -1.24
CA ASP A 258 20.35 22.19 -2.15
C ASP A 258 19.46 23.42 -2.06
N ARG A 259 19.75 24.29 -1.12
CA ARG A 259 18.96 25.54 -0.93
C ARG A 259 19.07 26.55 -2.09
N TYR A 260 20.06 26.39 -2.97
CA TYR A 260 20.25 27.27 -4.14
C TYR A 260 19.40 26.82 -5.34
N ASN A 261 18.76 25.67 -5.26
CA ASN A 261 17.85 25.21 -6.28
C ASN A 261 16.57 26.06 -6.30
N SER A 262 16.52 27.04 -7.20
CA SER A 262 15.40 27.99 -7.35
C SER A 262 14.08 27.33 -7.76
N ASN A 263 14.12 26.13 -8.35
CA ASN A 263 12.92 25.39 -8.72
C ASN A 263 12.23 24.79 -7.47
N LYS A 264 12.98 24.50 -6.43
CA LYS A 264 12.49 23.88 -5.20
C LYS A 264 12.32 24.90 -4.06
N TYR A 265 13.25 25.83 -3.92
CA TYR A 265 13.26 26.81 -2.84
C TYR A 265 13.22 28.23 -3.38
N LYS A 266 12.23 29.01 -2.93
CA LYS A 266 12.07 30.42 -3.37
C LYS A 266 13.20 31.33 -2.88
N ASN A 267 13.89 30.97 -1.81
CA ASN A 267 14.95 31.78 -1.17
C ASN A 267 15.99 30.88 -0.52
N ALA A 268 17.26 31.22 -0.71
CA ALA A 268 18.41 30.49 -0.15
C ALA A 268 18.80 30.93 1.28
N ASN A 269 18.13 31.94 1.85
CA ASN A 269 18.45 32.44 3.18
C ASN A 269 18.07 31.44 4.28
N ILE A 270 18.90 31.34 5.30
CA ILE A 270 18.69 30.50 6.49
C ILE A 270 18.68 31.38 7.73
N CYS A 271 17.68 31.18 8.59
CA CYS A 271 17.64 31.76 9.93
C CYS A 271 17.81 30.64 10.96
N ILE A 272 18.78 30.80 11.88
CA ILE A 272 19.06 29.82 12.94
C ILE A 272 18.70 30.44 14.28
N PHE A 273 17.67 29.90 14.92
CA PHE A 273 17.19 30.33 16.23
C PHE A 273 17.52 29.29 17.30
N GLY A 274 17.75 29.74 18.52
CA GLY A 274 17.96 28.87 19.66
C GLY A 274 18.41 29.66 20.90
N THR A 275 18.29 29.05 22.07
CA THR A 275 18.75 29.62 23.35
C THR A 275 20.27 29.76 23.39
N SER A 276 20.80 30.50 24.37
CA SER A 276 22.25 30.56 24.61
C SER A 276 22.77 29.15 24.95
N GLY A 277 23.92 28.77 24.40
CA GLY A 277 24.49 27.44 24.60
C GLY A 277 23.94 26.34 23.70
N ALA A 278 22.89 26.55 22.89
CA ALA A 278 22.27 25.54 22.03
C ALA A 278 23.09 25.12 20.79
N GLY A 279 24.34 25.50 20.68
CA GLY A 279 25.21 25.08 19.58
C GLY A 279 25.05 25.82 18.26
N LYS A 280 24.30 26.95 18.21
CA LYS A 280 24.09 27.75 16.97
C LYS A 280 25.35 28.07 16.20
N SER A 281 26.36 28.63 16.90
CA SER A 281 27.63 29.03 16.30
C SER A 281 28.44 27.84 15.78
N PHE A 282 28.37 26.70 16.46
CA PHE A 282 28.98 25.44 15.99
C PHE A 282 28.33 24.98 14.70
N TYR A 283 27.00 24.91 14.69
CA TYR A 283 26.26 24.50 13.51
C TYR A 283 26.48 25.41 12.31
N THR A 284 26.52 26.75 12.52
CA THR A 284 26.82 27.72 11.45
C THR A 284 28.22 27.49 10.86
N LYS A 285 29.22 27.27 11.70
CA LYS A 285 30.59 26.99 11.23
C LYS A 285 30.63 25.66 10.45
N LEU A 286 29.93 24.65 10.92
CA LEU A 286 29.83 23.35 10.23
C LEU A 286 29.18 23.49 8.85
N LEU A 287 28.10 24.28 8.73
CA LEU A 287 27.49 24.58 7.45
C LEU A 287 28.43 25.27 6.48
N ILE A 288 29.18 26.30 6.96
CA ILE A 288 30.18 27.01 6.14
C ILE A 288 31.24 26.04 5.60
N LEU A 289 31.71 25.11 6.44
CA LEU A 289 32.67 24.08 6.00
C LEU A 289 32.12 23.13 4.96
N ARG A 290 30.83 22.79 5.06
CA ARG A 290 30.15 21.88 4.10
C ARG A 290 29.82 22.55 2.77
N TYR A 291 29.69 23.88 2.73
CA TYR A 291 29.49 24.66 1.50
C TYR A 291 30.79 25.03 0.77
N ARG A 292 31.93 24.80 1.35
CA ARG A 292 33.24 25.06 0.75
C ARG A 292 33.72 23.90 -0.11
#